data_9d60a865d0382178b7b6e9955c3a4fb6
#
_entry.id   9d60a865d0382178b7b6e9955c3a4fb6
#
_cell.length_a   1.000
_cell.length_b   1.000
_cell.length_c   1.000
_cell.angle_alpha   90.00
_cell.angle_beta   90.00
_cell.angle_gamma   90.00
#
_symmetry.space_group_name_H-M   'P 1'
#
loop_
_entity.id
_entity.type
_entity.pdbx_description
1 polymer ?
#
loop_
_entity_poly.entity_id
_entity_poly.type
_entity_poly.pdbx_seq_one_letter_code
_entity_poly.pdbx_strand_id
1 'polypeptide(L)'
;MKSKQVALSLAILLALGTGTVLHVEAQGNPTEYSRHFGDENTVTSDHSLAVGFRNTVSGSYSTAVGQSSTASGETSLAIGRSAQATANNTNAIGRSARAEGENATAIGHGSVSSGRNSNAFGSSAKASAEASTAVGNSTKASGISSTATGFNAEASGNFSSAYGNDARAKGNRSVAVGYNAKAEESATAVGNNANAGAANAVALGSGNTITARGGVGIGSSNSVSGIDSGAFGVRNNVAQANTYVLGSNVTSTQGNSVLLGNASTDRAATTETQANINGINYSGFAGVGSARNGVTSVGASGKERQVINVASGKVSSDSTDAINGSQLYAVANTVGGILNNHNTLIQNNINEIDKNKEKIADNERKLKDHTDVLQKHEDILNGHSQELEKHNKLIVNHDNQITRLTKENLRQDADLLRHEDQIQNHDIQLKNQTERMNNQEKRIDNQDKRLDYLDN
;
A
#
# COMPACT_ATOMS: atom_id res chain seq x y z
N MET A 1 -53.93 16.68 -63.29
CA MET A 1 -53.04 17.81 -63.57
C MET A 1 -51.59 17.40 -63.17
N LYS A 2 -50.75 17.18 -64.17
CA LYS A 2 -49.34 16.84 -63.92
C LYS A 2 -48.58 18.15 -63.67
N SER A 3 -48.12 18.38 -62.45
CA SER A 3 -47.26 19.49 -62.16
C SER A 3 -45.79 19.14 -62.63
N LYS A 4 -45.36 19.90 -63.63
CA LYS A 4 -43.97 19.89 -64.07
C LYS A 4 -43.08 20.42 -62.94
N GLN A 5 -42.28 19.58 -62.38
CA GLN A 5 -41.20 20.04 -61.54
C GLN A 5 -40.13 20.70 -62.37
N VAL A 6 -39.96 22.01 -62.16
CA VAL A 6 -38.91 22.80 -62.74
C VAL A 6 -37.64 22.49 -61.98
N ALA A 7 -36.71 21.81 -62.63
CA ALA A 7 -35.28 21.67 -62.05
C ALA A 7 -34.60 23.02 -62.00
N LEU A 8 -34.51 23.59 -60.84
CA LEU A 8 -33.75 24.81 -60.62
C LEU A 8 -32.23 24.45 -60.42
N SER A 9 -31.49 24.50 -61.55
CA SER A 9 -30.01 24.36 -61.47
C SER A 9 -29.46 25.67 -60.93
N LEU A 10 -29.06 25.72 -59.65
CA LEU A 10 -28.34 26.83 -59.06
C LEU A 10 -26.82 26.61 -59.28
N ALA A 11 -26.25 27.13 -60.35
CA ALA A 11 -24.82 27.21 -60.55
C ALA A 11 -24.26 28.34 -59.67
N ILE A 12 -23.66 27.97 -58.53
CA ILE A 12 -22.86 28.94 -57.76
C ILE A 12 -21.47 28.99 -58.39
N LEU A 13 -21.23 30.02 -59.22
CA LEU A 13 -19.92 30.35 -59.79
C LEU A 13 -19.08 31.03 -58.71
N LEU A 14 -18.25 30.26 -58.00
CA LEU A 14 -17.25 30.83 -57.14
C LEU A 14 -15.95 30.92 -57.96
N ALA A 15 -15.67 32.09 -58.51
CA ALA A 15 -14.40 32.39 -59.20
C ALA A 15 -13.29 32.57 -58.18
N LEU A 16 -12.59 31.47 -57.86
CA LEU A 16 -11.22 31.52 -57.32
C LEU A 16 -10.30 31.17 -58.50
N GLY A 17 -9.46 32.10 -58.90
CA GLY A 17 -8.64 32.19 -60.08
C GLY A 17 -7.73 31.00 -60.41
N THR A 18 -8.24 29.89 -60.81
CA THR A 18 -7.71 28.86 -61.72
C THR A 18 -8.87 27.97 -62.14
N GLY A 19 -9.14 27.95 -63.43
CA GLY A 19 -10.37 27.42 -64.07
C GLY A 19 -10.74 25.96 -63.89
N THR A 20 -11.16 25.57 -62.72
CA THR A 20 -11.87 24.31 -62.48
C THR A 20 -13.33 24.62 -62.07
N VAL A 21 -14.24 24.42 -62.99
CA VAL A 21 -15.70 24.47 -62.73
C VAL A 21 -16.04 23.30 -61.83
N LEU A 22 -16.47 23.61 -60.59
CA LEU A 22 -17.10 22.58 -59.74
C LEU A 22 -18.42 22.15 -60.41
N HIS A 23 -18.44 20.99 -61.07
CA HIS A 23 -19.65 20.36 -61.59
C HIS A 23 -20.48 19.86 -60.43
N VAL A 24 -21.58 20.51 -60.13
CA VAL A 24 -22.59 20.04 -59.19
C VAL A 24 -23.60 19.27 -60.00
N GLU A 25 -23.40 17.99 -60.25
CA GLU A 25 -24.42 17.12 -60.80
C GLU A 25 -25.12 16.39 -59.64
N ALA A 26 -26.41 16.63 -59.52
CA ALA A 26 -27.28 15.78 -58.69
C ALA A 26 -27.65 14.54 -59.51
N GLN A 27 -26.82 13.50 -59.49
CA GLN A 27 -27.16 12.19 -60.06
C GLN A 27 -27.64 11.23 -58.98
N GLY A 28 -28.78 10.65 -59.16
CA GLY A 28 -29.36 9.62 -58.33
C GLY A 28 -30.86 9.80 -58.16
N ASN A 29 -31.57 8.73 -57.95
CA ASN A 29 -33.01 8.77 -57.66
C ASN A 29 -33.16 9.42 -56.26
N PRO A 30 -33.53 10.70 -56.18
CA PRO A 30 -33.53 11.37 -54.88
C PRO A 30 -34.76 10.90 -54.11
N THR A 31 -34.54 10.15 -53.11
CA THR A 31 -35.42 10.19 -51.94
C THR A 31 -35.50 11.66 -51.47
N GLU A 32 -36.63 12.11 -51.00
CA GLU A 32 -36.86 13.51 -50.61
C GLU A 32 -35.72 14.01 -49.69
N TYR A 33 -35.00 15.08 -50.07
CA TYR A 33 -33.96 15.76 -49.29
C TYR A 33 -32.50 15.19 -49.31
N SER A 34 -32.15 14.19 -50.14
CA SER A 34 -30.74 13.69 -50.24
C SER A 34 -29.96 14.46 -51.31
N ARG A 35 -28.62 14.59 -51.10
CA ARG A 35 -27.67 15.32 -51.96
C ARG A 35 -26.34 14.59 -52.11
N HIS A 36 -25.69 14.73 -53.25
CA HIS A 36 -24.29 14.39 -53.41
C HIS A 36 -23.52 15.43 -54.24
N PHE A 37 -22.26 15.60 -53.92
CA PHE A 37 -21.37 16.51 -54.63
C PHE A 37 -20.06 15.76 -55.00
N GLY A 38 -19.65 15.81 -56.26
CA GLY A 38 -18.49 15.10 -56.82
C GLY A 38 -18.89 13.75 -57.46
N ASP A 39 -17.88 13.02 -57.96
CA ASP A 39 -18.06 11.91 -58.87
C ASP A 39 -18.19 10.54 -58.17
N GLU A 40 -18.88 9.61 -58.82
CA GLU A 40 -19.05 8.23 -58.41
C GLU A 40 -19.61 8.02 -56.96
N ASN A 41 -20.30 9.04 -56.42
CA ASN A 41 -20.95 8.92 -55.11
C ASN A 41 -22.27 8.16 -55.24
N THR A 42 -22.57 7.27 -54.29
CA THR A 42 -23.81 6.50 -54.20
C THR A 42 -24.61 6.92 -52.97
N VAL A 43 -25.83 7.44 -53.14
CA VAL A 43 -26.73 7.79 -52.04
C VAL A 43 -28.07 7.08 -52.29
N THR A 44 -28.42 6.16 -51.37
CA THR A 44 -29.63 5.32 -51.51
C THR A 44 -30.67 5.52 -50.41
N SER A 45 -30.42 6.43 -49.49
CA SER A 45 -31.25 6.70 -48.29
C SER A 45 -31.70 8.15 -48.21
N ASP A 46 -32.74 8.40 -47.42
CA ASP A 46 -33.35 9.72 -47.22
C ASP A 46 -32.52 10.65 -46.33
N HIS A 47 -32.63 11.98 -46.58
CA HIS A 47 -32.02 13.03 -45.76
C HIS A 47 -30.49 12.89 -45.64
N SER A 48 -29.83 12.42 -46.69
CA SER A 48 -28.43 12.02 -46.66
C SER A 48 -27.54 12.83 -47.59
N LEU A 49 -26.25 12.89 -47.28
CA LEU A 49 -25.28 13.72 -48.00
C LEU A 49 -23.98 12.92 -48.31
N ALA A 50 -23.56 12.94 -49.57
CA ALA A 50 -22.24 12.48 -49.99
C ALA A 50 -21.43 13.60 -50.64
N VAL A 51 -20.20 13.82 -50.21
CA VAL A 51 -19.29 14.86 -50.76
C VAL A 51 -17.93 14.27 -51.08
N GLY A 52 -17.48 14.33 -52.34
CA GLY A 52 -16.19 13.84 -52.76
C GLY A 52 -16.25 12.76 -53.83
N PHE A 53 -15.43 11.71 -53.74
CA PHE A 53 -15.26 10.70 -54.76
C PHE A 53 -15.53 9.29 -54.24
N ARG A 54 -16.38 8.52 -54.91
CA ARG A 54 -16.76 7.11 -54.58
C ARG A 54 -17.27 6.90 -53.16
N ASN A 55 -17.95 7.87 -52.58
CA ASN A 55 -18.56 7.71 -51.28
C ASN A 55 -19.89 6.94 -51.39
N THR A 56 -20.20 6.15 -50.37
CA THR A 56 -21.45 5.40 -50.27
C THR A 56 -22.24 5.82 -49.04
N VAL A 57 -23.50 6.24 -49.23
CA VAL A 57 -24.40 6.59 -48.13
C VAL A 57 -25.69 5.77 -48.30
N SER A 58 -25.95 4.83 -47.42
CA SER A 58 -27.12 3.98 -47.39
C SER A 58 -27.92 4.07 -46.07
N GLY A 59 -27.42 4.77 -45.08
CA GLY A 59 -28.13 5.06 -43.84
C GLY A 59 -28.91 6.36 -43.92
N SER A 60 -30.15 6.42 -43.44
CA SER A 60 -30.96 7.64 -43.38
C SER A 60 -30.33 8.66 -42.42
N TYR A 61 -30.47 9.95 -42.74
CA TYR A 61 -29.88 11.07 -41.97
C TYR A 61 -28.37 11.01 -41.88
N SER A 62 -27.68 10.40 -42.83
CA SER A 62 -26.25 10.12 -42.76
C SER A 62 -25.41 10.96 -43.73
N THR A 63 -24.14 11.12 -43.42
CA THR A 63 -23.22 11.94 -44.22
C THR A 63 -21.90 11.21 -44.45
N ALA A 64 -21.46 11.20 -45.72
CA ALA A 64 -20.12 10.72 -46.09
C ALA A 64 -19.37 11.82 -46.83
N VAL A 65 -18.17 12.17 -46.34
CA VAL A 65 -17.31 13.22 -46.93
C VAL A 65 -15.89 12.66 -47.11
N GLY A 66 -15.41 12.66 -48.36
CA GLY A 66 -14.07 12.20 -48.63
C GLY A 66 -13.92 11.39 -49.89
N GLN A 67 -13.04 10.40 -49.88
CA GLN A 67 -12.81 9.44 -50.95
C GLN A 67 -13.09 8.02 -50.45
N SER A 68 -14.02 7.33 -51.10
CA SER A 68 -14.41 5.96 -50.75
C SER A 68 -14.86 5.81 -49.29
N SER A 69 -15.46 6.84 -48.72
CA SER A 69 -16.05 6.79 -47.37
C SER A 69 -17.45 6.13 -47.42
N THR A 70 -17.80 5.47 -46.35
CA THR A 70 -19.09 4.74 -46.25
C THR A 70 -19.84 5.15 -44.99
N ALA A 71 -21.08 5.60 -45.12
CA ALA A 71 -22.02 5.90 -44.05
C ALA A 71 -23.28 5.03 -44.26
N SER A 72 -23.33 3.85 -43.65
CA SER A 72 -24.42 2.89 -43.87
C SER A 72 -25.34 2.71 -42.67
N GLY A 73 -24.94 3.15 -41.49
CA GLY A 73 -25.85 3.18 -40.33
C GLY A 73 -26.77 4.41 -40.36
N GLU A 74 -27.94 4.33 -39.77
CA GLU A 74 -28.83 5.50 -39.57
C GLU A 74 -28.13 6.55 -38.69
N THR A 75 -28.26 7.83 -39.05
CA THR A 75 -27.67 8.96 -38.33
C THR A 75 -26.13 8.83 -38.23
N SER A 76 -25.48 8.33 -39.27
CA SER A 76 -24.02 8.08 -39.24
C SER A 76 -23.24 9.16 -40.01
N LEU A 77 -21.98 9.40 -39.58
CA LEU A 77 -21.09 10.37 -40.15
C LEU A 77 -19.72 9.71 -40.49
N ALA A 78 -19.35 9.71 -41.76
CA ALA A 78 -18.07 9.21 -42.23
C ALA A 78 -17.30 10.33 -42.95
N ILE A 79 -16.19 10.80 -42.35
CA ILE A 79 -15.35 11.86 -42.91
C ILE A 79 -13.90 11.36 -43.05
N GLY A 80 -13.41 11.32 -44.29
CA GLY A 80 -12.03 10.96 -44.59
C GLY A 80 -11.91 9.92 -45.69
N ARG A 81 -10.68 9.64 -46.13
CA ARG A 81 -10.46 8.60 -47.12
C ARG A 81 -10.69 7.20 -46.49
N SER A 82 -11.59 6.44 -47.09
CA SER A 82 -11.99 5.12 -46.62
C SER A 82 -12.50 5.10 -45.17
N ALA A 83 -13.10 6.18 -44.70
CA ALA A 83 -13.79 6.21 -43.41
C ALA A 83 -15.08 5.38 -43.49
N GLN A 84 -15.39 4.61 -42.43
CA GLN A 84 -16.52 3.70 -42.37
C GLN A 84 -17.34 3.91 -41.10
N ALA A 85 -18.56 4.39 -41.24
CA ALA A 85 -19.56 4.52 -40.17
C ALA A 85 -20.71 3.57 -40.51
N THR A 86 -20.67 2.35 -39.97
CA THR A 86 -21.49 1.24 -40.48
C THR A 86 -22.67 0.87 -39.60
N ALA A 87 -22.66 1.24 -38.34
CA ALA A 87 -23.78 1.04 -37.41
C ALA A 87 -24.53 2.35 -37.15
N ASN A 88 -25.68 2.26 -36.49
CA ASN A 88 -26.53 3.42 -36.19
C ASN A 88 -25.85 4.38 -35.20
N ASN A 89 -26.06 5.68 -35.38
CA ASN A 89 -25.53 6.76 -34.54
C ASN A 89 -24.00 6.75 -34.45
N THR A 90 -23.29 6.44 -35.54
CA THR A 90 -21.81 6.32 -35.51
C THR A 90 -21.11 7.51 -36.17
N ASN A 91 -19.91 7.82 -35.64
CA ASN A 91 -19.05 8.83 -36.22
C ASN A 91 -17.68 8.24 -36.55
N ALA A 92 -17.29 8.22 -37.80
CA ALA A 92 -15.96 7.79 -38.25
C ALA A 92 -15.24 8.97 -38.93
N ILE A 93 -14.28 9.57 -38.29
CA ILE A 93 -13.57 10.76 -38.75
C ILE A 93 -12.06 10.49 -38.83
N GLY A 94 -11.52 10.46 -40.02
CA GLY A 94 -10.11 10.21 -40.30
C GLY A 94 -9.89 9.21 -41.43
N ARG A 95 -8.69 9.15 -41.96
CA ARG A 95 -8.34 8.17 -42.99
C ARG A 95 -8.48 6.75 -42.41
N SER A 96 -9.26 5.91 -43.02
CA SER A 96 -9.51 4.52 -42.58
C SER A 96 -10.09 4.41 -41.17
N ALA A 97 -10.70 5.45 -40.63
CA ALA A 97 -11.42 5.39 -39.37
C ALA A 97 -12.64 4.47 -39.51
N ARG A 98 -12.97 3.63 -38.51
CA ARG A 98 -14.05 2.66 -38.53
C ARG A 98 -14.87 2.74 -37.25
N ALA A 99 -16.14 3.13 -37.38
CA ALA A 99 -17.14 3.12 -36.32
C ALA A 99 -18.15 2.05 -36.64
N GLU A 100 -18.08 0.90 -35.98
CA GLU A 100 -18.82 -0.32 -36.31
C GLU A 100 -19.83 -0.72 -35.24
N GLY A 101 -19.65 -0.28 -34.01
CA GLY A 101 -20.62 -0.50 -32.94
C GLY A 101 -21.70 0.56 -32.92
N GLU A 102 -22.91 0.22 -32.52
CA GLU A 102 -24.02 1.19 -32.33
C GLU A 102 -23.59 2.30 -31.34
N ASN A 103 -23.86 3.55 -31.67
CA ASN A 103 -23.43 4.76 -30.92
C ASN A 103 -21.89 4.88 -30.78
N ALA A 104 -21.12 4.28 -31.67
CA ALA A 104 -19.66 4.32 -31.59
C ALA A 104 -19.09 5.56 -32.29
N THR A 105 -17.97 6.05 -31.76
CA THR A 105 -17.21 7.14 -32.35
C THR A 105 -15.75 6.74 -32.57
N ALA A 106 -15.24 6.84 -33.78
CA ALA A 106 -13.87 6.61 -34.17
C ALA A 106 -13.28 7.88 -34.83
N ILE A 107 -12.33 8.53 -34.14
CA ILE A 107 -11.70 9.75 -34.64
C ILE A 107 -10.16 9.55 -34.66
N GLY A 108 -9.58 9.61 -35.83
CA GLY A 108 -8.14 9.45 -36.05
C GLY A 108 -7.81 8.53 -37.23
N HIS A 109 -6.59 8.60 -37.71
CA HIS A 109 -6.11 7.69 -38.76
C HIS A 109 -6.12 6.24 -38.29
N GLY A 110 -6.90 5.38 -38.96
CA GLY A 110 -6.98 3.96 -38.64
C GLY A 110 -7.58 3.66 -37.26
N SER A 111 -8.31 4.59 -36.66
CA SER A 111 -9.04 4.36 -35.43
C SER A 111 -10.19 3.37 -35.64
N VAL A 112 -10.46 2.52 -34.66
CA VAL A 112 -11.51 1.51 -34.71
C VAL A 112 -12.33 1.54 -33.42
N SER A 113 -13.65 1.74 -33.56
CA SER A 113 -14.59 1.70 -32.47
C SER A 113 -15.70 0.68 -32.83
N SER A 114 -15.50 -0.57 -32.36
CA SER A 114 -16.37 -1.69 -32.73
C SER A 114 -17.31 -2.13 -31.62
N GLY A 115 -17.10 -1.72 -30.40
CA GLY A 115 -18.01 -1.97 -29.28
C GLY A 115 -19.24 -1.03 -29.36
N ARG A 116 -20.39 -1.49 -28.87
CA ARG A 116 -21.56 -0.63 -28.66
C ARG A 116 -21.22 0.47 -27.65
N ASN A 117 -21.61 1.71 -27.91
CA ASN A 117 -21.33 2.89 -27.09
C ASN A 117 -19.78 3.12 -26.86
N SER A 118 -18.96 2.64 -27.78
CA SER A 118 -17.49 2.77 -27.62
C SER A 118 -16.94 4.02 -28.29
N ASN A 119 -15.78 4.48 -27.82
CA ASN A 119 -15.12 5.68 -28.33
C ASN A 119 -13.63 5.45 -28.57
N ALA A 120 -13.14 5.71 -29.76
CA ALA A 120 -11.76 5.59 -30.14
C ALA A 120 -11.23 6.93 -30.70
N PHE A 121 -10.37 7.62 -29.96
CA PHE A 121 -9.78 8.91 -30.31
C PHE A 121 -8.26 8.81 -30.42
N GLY A 122 -7.73 8.90 -31.61
CA GLY A 122 -6.30 8.88 -31.89
C GLY A 122 -5.92 7.96 -33.04
N SER A 123 -4.71 8.12 -33.55
CA SER A 123 -4.22 7.24 -34.62
C SER A 123 -4.10 5.79 -34.12
N SER A 124 -4.70 4.86 -34.83
CA SER A 124 -4.72 3.43 -34.47
C SER A 124 -5.34 3.11 -33.10
N ALA A 125 -6.09 4.04 -32.52
CA ALA A 125 -6.84 3.79 -31.30
C ALA A 125 -7.92 2.72 -31.52
N LYS A 126 -8.11 1.79 -30.59
CA LYS A 126 -9.08 0.69 -30.68
C LYS A 126 -9.95 0.60 -29.44
N ALA A 127 -11.24 0.81 -29.58
CA ALA A 127 -12.25 0.60 -28.56
C ALA A 127 -13.17 -0.54 -29.01
N SER A 128 -12.89 -1.77 -28.56
CA SER A 128 -13.52 -2.96 -29.13
C SER A 128 -14.63 -3.58 -28.28
N ALA A 129 -14.71 -3.25 -27.01
CA ALA A 129 -15.75 -3.74 -26.13
C ALA A 129 -16.87 -2.71 -25.90
N GLU A 130 -18.00 -3.17 -25.38
CA GLU A 130 -19.13 -2.31 -25.02
C GLU A 130 -18.70 -1.23 -24.02
N ALA A 131 -19.13 0.00 -24.24
CA ALA A 131 -18.86 1.18 -23.43
C ALA A 131 -17.34 1.43 -23.19
N SER A 132 -16.49 0.93 -24.06
CA SER A 132 -15.04 1.13 -23.96
C SER A 132 -14.59 2.46 -24.54
N THR A 133 -13.56 3.05 -23.96
CA THR A 133 -12.99 4.32 -24.42
C THR A 133 -11.47 4.22 -24.58
N ALA A 134 -10.97 4.49 -25.79
CA ALA A 134 -9.55 4.47 -26.13
C ALA A 134 -9.11 5.87 -26.61
N VAL A 135 -8.24 6.54 -25.89
CA VAL A 135 -7.76 7.90 -26.22
C VAL A 135 -6.23 7.93 -26.31
N GLY A 136 -5.70 8.17 -27.50
CA GLY A 136 -4.27 8.25 -27.76
C GLY A 136 -3.82 7.41 -28.95
N ASN A 137 -2.56 7.54 -29.32
CA ASN A 137 -2.01 6.74 -30.40
C ASN A 137 -1.81 5.28 -29.95
N SER A 138 -2.24 4.34 -30.79
CA SER A 138 -2.12 2.89 -30.56
C SER A 138 -2.76 2.36 -29.27
N THR A 139 -3.65 3.13 -28.68
CA THR A 139 -4.37 2.81 -27.45
C THR A 139 -5.35 1.67 -27.67
N LYS A 140 -5.56 0.80 -26.67
CA LYS A 140 -6.48 -0.32 -26.74
C LYS A 140 -7.38 -0.37 -25.51
N ALA A 141 -8.68 -0.30 -25.71
CA ALA A 141 -9.70 -0.55 -24.70
C ALA A 141 -10.55 -1.74 -25.14
N SER A 142 -10.28 -2.92 -24.59
CA SER A 142 -10.91 -4.18 -25.01
C SER A 142 -11.75 -4.87 -23.92
N GLY A 143 -11.73 -4.36 -22.70
CA GLY A 143 -12.65 -4.77 -21.65
C GLY A 143 -13.97 -3.98 -21.69
N ILE A 144 -15.07 -4.59 -21.27
CA ILE A 144 -16.37 -3.91 -21.12
C ILE A 144 -16.21 -2.75 -20.14
N SER A 145 -16.73 -1.58 -20.50
CA SER A 145 -16.63 -0.36 -19.69
C SER A 145 -15.19 -0.01 -19.29
N SER A 146 -14.24 -0.34 -20.15
CA SER A 146 -12.82 -0.05 -19.92
C SER A 146 -12.40 1.30 -20.51
N THR A 147 -11.43 1.94 -19.89
CA THR A 147 -10.86 3.19 -20.36
C THR A 147 -9.36 3.09 -20.50
N ALA A 148 -8.83 3.36 -21.68
CA ALA A 148 -7.40 3.43 -21.93
C ALA A 148 -7.07 4.84 -22.47
N THR A 149 -6.12 5.52 -21.84
CA THR A 149 -5.70 6.86 -22.23
C THR A 149 -4.17 6.97 -22.19
N GLY A 150 -3.56 7.33 -23.32
CA GLY A 150 -2.12 7.50 -23.45
C GLY A 150 -1.56 6.79 -24.69
N PHE A 151 -0.29 7.00 -24.99
CA PHE A 151 0.40 6.28 -26.06
C PHE A 151 0.51 4.79 -25.67
N ASN A 152 0.04 3.89 -26.54
CA ASN A 152 0.13 2.44 -26.34
C ASN A 152 -0.50 1.95 -25.00
N ALA A 153 -1.41 2.72 -24.41
CA ALA A 153 -2.11 2.29 -23.19
C ALA A 153 -3.08 1.14 -23.51
N GLU A 154 -3.22 0.18 -22.60
CA GLU A 154 -4.04 -1.02 -22.76
C GLU A 154 -4.93 -1.25 -21.52
N ALA A 155 -6.25 -1.24 -21.73
CA ALA A 155 -7.26 -1.61 -20.73
C ALA A 155 -8.02 -2.83 -21.25
N SER A 156 -7.60 -4.02 -20.87
CA SER A 156 -8.16 -5.28 -21.38
C SER A 156 -9.09 -5.98 -20.40
N GLY A 157 -9.02 -5.68 -19.12
CA GLY A 157 -9.97 -6.18 -18.13
C GLY A 157 -11.31 -5.40 -18.19
N ASN A 158 -12.40 -6.06 -17.83
CA ASN A 158 -13.69 -5.38 -17.68
C ASN A 158 -13.62 -4.37 -16.53
N PHE A 159 -14.21 -3.20 -16.74
CA PHE A 159 -14.19 -2.10 -15.76
C PHE A 159 -12.75 -1.66 -15.39
N SER A 160 -11.81 -1.86 -16.30
CA SER A 160 -10.41 -1.49 -16.08
C SER A 160 -10.10 -0.09 -16.60
N SER A 161 -9.07 0.53 -16.00
CA SER A 161 -8.64 1.89 -16.33
C SER A 161 -7.13 1.95 -16.49
N ALA A 162 -6.64 2.34 -17.66
CA ALA A 162 -5.23 2.50 -17.96
C ALA A 162 -4.93 3.94 -18.39
N TYR A 163 -4.15 4.68 -17.63
CA TYR A 163 -3.77 6.06 -17.90
C TYR A 163 -2.26 6.23 -17.90
N GLY A 164 -1.71 6.56 -19.04
CA GLY A 164 -0.26 6.84 -19.22
C GLY A 164 0.32 6.10 -20.41
N ASN A 165 1.54 6.47 -20.76
CA ASN A 165 2.29 5.79 -21.81
C ASN A 165 2.61 4.35 -21.35
N ASP A 166 2.31 3.37 -22.19
CA ASP A 166 2.47 1.94 -21.92
C ASP A 166 1.76 1.42 -20.65
N ALA A 167 0.80 2.16 -20.09
CA ALA A 167 0.01 1.70 -18.96
C ALA A 167 -0.85 0.48 -19.34
N ARG A 168 -0.90 -0.54 -18.50
CA ARG A 168 -1.61 -1.80 -18.74
C ARG A 168 -2.49 -2.20 -17.56
N ALA A 169 -3.78 -2.08 -17.73
CA ALA A 169 -4.81 -2.57 -16.81
C ALA A 169 -5.42 -3.85 -17.38
N LYS A 170 -4.85 -4.99 -17.03
CA LYS A 170 -5.18 -6.28 -17.65
C LYS A 170 -6.29 -7.03 -16.95
N GLY A 171 -6.32 -6.96 -15.63
CA GLY A 171 -7.34 -7.64 -14.85
C GLY A 171 -8.66 -6.87 -14.80
N ASN A 172 -9.75 -7.57 -14.51
CA ASN A 172 -11.04 -6.90 -14.28
C ASN A 172 -10.92 -5.97 -13.06
N ARG A 173 -11.60 -4.82 -13.11
CA ARG A 173 -11.58 -3.79 -12.06
C ARG A 173 -10.19 -3.30 -11.71
N SER A 174 -9.24 -3.43 -12.62
CA SER A 174 -7.86 -2.99 -12.39
C SER A 174 -7.65 -1.52 -12.77
N VAL A 175 -6.72 -0.88 -12.10
CA VAL A 175 -6.33 0.51 -12.34
C VAL A 175 -4.82 0.61 -12.54
N ALA A 176 -4.37 1.07 -13.69
CA ALA A 176 -2.98 1.31 -14.00
C ALA A 176 -2.77 2.77 -14.41
N VAL A 177 -2.08 3.56 -13.59
CA VAL A 177 -1.85 4.99 -13.83
C VAL A 177 -0.36 5.31 -13.76
N GLY A 178 0.21 5.77 -14.86
CA GLY A 178 1.61 6.15 -14.96
C GLY A 178 2.33 5.46 -16.12
N TYR A 179 3.55 5.89 -16.38
CA TYR A 179 4.39 5.28 -17.38
C TYR A 179 4.67 3.81 -17.06
N ASN A 180 4.36 2.91 -17.97
CA ASN A 180 4.57 1.45 -17.83
C ASN A 180 3.97 0.85 -16.53
N ALA A 181 2.91 1.47 -15.98
CA ALA A 181 2.19 0.92 -14.85
C ALA A 181 1.43 -0.35 -15.27
N LYS A 182 1.40 -1.37 -14.41
CA LYS A 182 0.75 -2.67 -14.70
C LYS A 182 -0.13 -3.11 -13.54
N ALA A 183 -1.37 -3.49 -13.85
CA ALA A 183 -2.33 -3.94 -12.84
C ALA A 183 -3.07 -5.20 -13.32
N GLU A 184 -3.05 -6.23 -12.49
CA GLU A 184 -3.78 -7.49 -12.68
C GLU A 184 -5.17 -7.44 -12.00
N GLU A 185 -5.84 -8.58 -11.81
CA GLU A 185 -7.23 -8.67 -11.30
C GLU A 185 -7.46 -7.86 -10.02
N SER A 186 -8.38 -6.92 -10.05
CA SER A 186 -8.75 -6.03 -8.93
C SER A 186 -7.57 -5.27 -8.32
N ALA A 187 -6.47 -5.13 -9.05
CA ALA A 187 -5.24 -4.51 -8.59
C ALA A 187 -5.15 -3.02 -8.95
N THR A 188 -4.39 -2.28 -8.18
CA THR A 188 -4.15 -0.86 -8.38
C THR A 188 -2.65 -0.57 -8.48
N ALA A 189 -2.21 -0.08 -9.63
CA ALA A 189 -0.84 0.36 -9.87
C ALA A 189 -0.82 1.85 -10.23
N VAL A 190 -0.23 2.68 -9.40
CA VAL A 190 -0.12 4.12 -9.63
C VAL A 190 1.33 4.58 -9.46
N GLY A 191 1.93 5.01 -10.53
CA GLY A 191 3.31 5.51 -10.56
C GLY A 191 4.11 5.00 -11.75
N ASN A 192 5.29 5.57 -11.92
CA ASN A 192 6.24 5.14 -12.94
C ASN A 192 6.72 3.70 -12.66
N ASN A 193 6.59 2.81 -13.63
CA ASN A 193 6.94 1.39 -13.48
C ASN A 193 6.30 0.69 -12.26
N ALA A 194 5.17 1.17 -11.76
CA ALA A 194 4.43 0.49 -10.72
C ALA A 194 3.86 -0.82 -11.25
N ASN A 195 4.08 -1.92 -10.55
CA ASN A 195 3.64 -3.25 -10.95
C ASN A 195 2.82 -3.91 -9.82
N ALA A 196 1.51 -3.88 -9.94
CA ALA A 196 0.56 -4.63 -9.12
C ALA A 196 0.22 -5.95 -9.84
N GLY A 197 1.18 -6.87 -9.84
CA GLY A 197 1.22 -8.09 -10.65
C GLY A 197 0.45 -9.28 -10.07
N ALA A 198 -0.37 -9.09 -9.06
CA ALA A 198 -1.22 -10.13 -8.49
C ALA A 198 -2.62 -9.59 -8.15
N ALA A 199 -3.57 -10.50 -7.93
CA ALA A 199 -4.94 -10.12 -7.58
C ALA A 199 -4.99 -9.33 -6.27
N ASN A 200 -5.79 -8.26 -6.25
CA ASN A 200 -5.95 -7.34 -5.13
C ASN A 200 -4.65 -6.66 -4.67
N ALA A 201 -3.62 -6.66 -5.51
CA ALA A 201 -2.34 -6.00 -5.20
C ALA A 201 -2.46 -4.48 -5.33
N VAL A 202 -1.72 -3.76 -4.50
CA VAL A 202 -1.64 -2.31 -4.53
C VAL A 202 -0.18 -1.88 -4.65
N ALA A 203 0.17 -1.18 -5.72
CA ALA A 203 1.50 -0.62 -5.96
C ALA A 203 1.38 0.90 -6.17
N LEU A 204 1.77 1.70 -5.18
CA LEU A 204 1.71 3.15 -5.24
C LEU A 204 3.09 3.77 -5.16
N GLY A 205 3.43 4.56 -6.14
CA GLY A 205 4.71 5.21 -6.31
C GLY A 205 5.62 4.49 -7.30
N SER A 206 6.86 4.91 -7.40
CA SER A 206 7.74 4.49 -8.48
C SER A 206 8.41 3.14 -8.23
N GLY A 207 8.39 2.27 -9.24
CA GLY A 207 9.18 1.04 -9.25
C GLY A 207 8.76 -0.01 -8.21
N ASN A 208 7.59 0.11 -7.59
CA ASN A 208 7.08 -0.91 -6.69
C ASN A 208 6.67 -2.16 -7.47
N THR A 209 7.08 -3.33 -6.99
CA THR A 209 6.75 -4.63 -7.60
C THR A 209 6.05 -5.52 -6.59
N ILE A 210 4.75 -5.74 -6.80
CA ILE A 210 3.89 -6.49 -5.90
C ILE A 210 3.40 -7.74 -6.64
N THR A 211 3.95 -8.89 -6.29
CA THR A 211 3.65 -10.17 -6.93
C THR A 211 2.78 -11.08 -6.06
N ALA A 212 2.48 -10.66 -4.87
CA ALA A 212 1.63 -11.40 -3.94
C ALA A 212 0.18 -10.92 -3.96
N ARG A 213 -0.77 -11.85 -3.85
CA ARG A 213 -2.19 -11.56 -3.65
C ARG A 213 -2.38 -10.76 -2.36
N GLY A 214 -3.16 -9.69 -2.43
CA GLY A 214 -3.42 -8.80 -1.29
C GLY A 214 -2.19 -8.01 -0.82
N GLY A 215 -1.07 -8.09 -1.56
CA GLY A 215 0.15 -7.36 -1.23
C GLY A 215 0.03 -5.85 -1.46
N VAL A 216 0.67 -5.06 -0.62
CA VAL A 216 0.67 -3.60 -0.67
C VAL A 216 2.09 -3.06 -0.71
N GLY A 217 2.42 -2.25 -1.69
CA GLY A 217 3.69 -1.52 -1.78
C GLY A 217 3.48 -0.03 -2.00
N ILE A 218 3.90 0.79 -1.04
CA ILE A 218 3.73 2.25 -1.08
C ILE A 218 5.08 2.93 -0.89
N GLY A 219 5.43 3.82 -1.80
CA GLY A 219 6.71 4.51 -1.81
C GLY A 219 7.52 4.19 -3.05
N SER A 220 8.77 3.80 -2.93
CA SER A 220 9.62 3.57 -4.09
C SER A 220 10.41 2.27 -4.02
N SER A 221 10.42 1.53 -5.12
CA SER A 221 11.27 0.33 -5.30
C SER A 221 11.06 -0.75 -4.23
N ASN A 222 9.84 -0.87 -3.70
CA ASN A 222 9.49 -1.95 -2.79
C ASN A 222 9.16 -3.22 -3.57
N SER A 223 9.57 -4.37 -3.06
CA SER A 223 9.24 -5.69 -3.55
C SER A 223 8.40 -6.43 -2.50
N VAL A 224 7.16 -6.81 -2.85
CA VAL A 224 6.28 -7.58 -1.96
C VAL A 224 5.85 -8.84 -2.66
N SER A 225 6.35 -9.97 -2.18
CA SER A 225 5.99 -11.31 -2.66
C SER A 225 5.33 -12.18 -1.58
N GLY A 226 5.25 -11.69 -0.35
CA GLY A 226 4.48 -12.30 0.73
C GLY A 226 2.98 -12.01 0.60
N ILE A 227 2.14 -13.05 0.70
CA ILE A 227 0.68 -12.92 0.66
C ILE A 227 0.20 -12.05 1.83
N ASP A 228 -0.76 -11.16 1.54
CA ASP A 228 -1.40 -10.27 2.53
C ASP A 228 -0.37 -9.46 3.34
N SER A 229 0.70 -9.01 2.69
CA SER A 229 1.82 -8.30 3.30
C SER A 229 1.97 -6.88 2.77
N GLY A 230 2.68 -6.04 3.50
CA GLY A 230 2.85 -4.64 3.14
C GLY A 230 4.27 -4.09 3.29
N ALA A 231 4.68 -3.25 2.34
CA ALA A 231 5.91 -2.49 2.38
C ALA A 231 5.63 -0.99 2.17
N PHE A 232 6.01 -0.18 3.13
CA PHE A 232 5.78 1.26 3.15
C PHE A 232 7.12 1.98 3.34
N GLY A 233 7.55 2.69 2.32
CA GLY A 233 8.83 3.38 2.29
C GLY A 233 9.65 3.06 1.05
N VAL A 234 10.94 2.83 1.21
CA VAL A 234 11.85 2.74 0.06
C VAL A 234 12.71 1.48 0.11
N ARG A 235 12.79 0.75 -0.99
CA ARG A 235 13.65 -0.42 -1.17
C ARG A 235 13.47 -1.50 -0.09
N ASN A 236 12.23 -1.76 0.30
CA ASN A 236 11.93 -2.88 1.18
C ASN A 236 11.67 -4.14 0.37
N ASN A 237 12.09 -5.28 0.91
CA ASN A 237 11.82 -6.61 0.36
C ASN A 237 11.02 -7.44 1.37
N VAL A 238 9.72 -7.66 1.08
CA VAL A 238 8.80 -8.38 1.96
C VAL A 238 8.37 -9.66 1.27
N ALA A 239 9.08 -10.75 1.57
CA ALA A 239 8.88 -12.05 0.95
C ALA A 239 7.98 -12.99 1.77
N GLN A 240 7.75 -12.69 3.02
CA GLN A 240 7.01 -13.52 3.96
C GLN A 240 5.55 -13.06 4.10
N ALA A 241 4.64 -14.02 4.27
CA ALA A 241 3.20 -13.73 4.40
C ALA A 241 2.87 -13.00 5.71
N ASN A 242 1.78 -12.22 5.68
CA ASN A 242 1.25 -11.46 6.83
C ASN A 242 2.31 -10.56 7.49
N THR A 243 3.24 -10.03 6.70
CA THR A 243 4.38 -9.26 7.22
C THR A 243 4.30 -7.81 6.74
N TYR A 244 4.46 -6.88 7.66
CA TYR A 244 4.37 -5.46 7.39
C TYR A 244 5.67 -4.76 7.70
N VAL A 245 6.16 -4.03 6.72
CA VAL A 245 7.37 -3.23 6.83
C VAL A 245 7.04 -1.77 6.67
N LEU A 246 7.47 -0.95 7.61
CA LEU A 246 7.37 0.48 7.52
C LEU A 246 8.75 1.11 7.76
N GLY A 247 9.45 1.34 6.70
CA GLY A 247 10.83 1.80 6.76
C GLY A 247 11.47 1.81 5.39
N SER A 248 12.77 1.76 5.39
CA SER A 248 13.57 1.71 4.16
C SER A 248 14.68 0.68 4.29
N ASN A 249 15.04 0.06 3.18
CA ASN A 249 16.11 -0.94 3.12
C ASN A 249 15.90 -2.12 4.11
N VAL A 250 14.66 -2.52 4.31
CA VAL A 250 14.28 -3.63 5.19
C VAL A 250 14.04 -4.88 4.35
N THR A 251 14.58 -6.02 4.78
CA THR A 251 14.29 -7.34 4.22
C THR A 251 13.69 -8.21 5.33
N SER A 252 12.45 -8.68 5.13
CA SER A 252 11.81 -9.58 6.08
C SER A 252 12.25 -11.03 5.86
N THR A 253 12.47 -11.75 6.95
CA THR A 253 12.84 -13.17 6.95
C THR A 253 11.80 -14.05 7.67
N GLN A 254 10.92 -13.45 8.46
CA GLN A 254 9.87 -14.13 9.24
C GLN A 254 8.49 -13.66 8.81
N GLY A 255 7.54 -14.61 8.77
CA GLY A 255 6.12 -14.33 8.56
C GLY A 255 5.46 -13.76 9.83
N ASN A 256 4.27 -13.22 9.66
CA ASN A 256 3.45 -12.64 10.74
C ASN A 256 4.19 -11.58 11.58
N SER A 257 5.15 -10.88 10.97
CA SER A 257 6.04 -9.93 11.63
C SER A 257 5.75 -8.49 11.23
N VAL A 258 6.15 -7.57 12.09
CA VAL A 258 6.07 -6.14 11.84
C VAL A 258 7.44 -5.51 12.05
N LEU A 259 8.01 -4.89 11.00
CA LEU A 259 9.34 -4.30 11.03
C LEU A 259 9.25 -2.78 10.83
N LEU A 260 9.89 -2.05 11.71
CA LEU A 260 9.78 -0.59 11.77
C LEU A 260 11.12 0.10 11.73
N GLY A 261 11.20 1.05 10.83
CA GLY A 261 12.35 1.92 10.68
C GLY A 261 13.36 1.41 9.65
N ASN A 262 14.33 2.27 9.36
CA ASN A 262 15.34 2.00 8.36
C ASN A 262 16.25 0.83 8.76
N ALA A 263 16.45 -0.11 7.86
CA ALA A 263 17.32 -1.27 8.02
C ALA A 263 17.03 -2.10 9.29
N SER A 264 15.78 -2.14 9.72
CA SER A 264 15.36 -3.05 10.80
C SER A 264 15.43 -4.49 10.31
N THR A 265 15.80 -5.40 11.21
CA THR A 265 15.90 -6.84 10.94
C THR A 265 14.95 -7.62 11.83
N ASP A 266 14.49 -8.77 11.37
CA ASP A 266 13.69 -9.70 12.16
C ASP A 266 14.49 -10.97 12.50
N ARG A 267 13.95 -11.75 13.39
CA ARG A 267 14.35 -13.11 13.73
C ARG A 267 13.12 -13.92 14.14
N ALA A 268 13.26 -15.22 14.23
CA ALA A 268 12.20 -16.03 14.80
C ALA A 268 11.91 -15.62 16.26
N ALA A 269 10.64 -15.60 16.64
CA ALA A 269 10.25 -15.39 18.02
C ALA A 269 10.76 -16.53 18.90
N THR A 270 11.20 -16.21 20.10
CA THR A 270 11.60 -17.19 21.12
C THR A 270 10.43 -17.54 22.03
N THR A 271 10.49 -18.73 22.64
CA THR A 271 9.47 -19.23 23.58
C THR A 271 10.05 -19.19 24.98
N GLU A 272 9.99 -18.02 25.63
CA GLU A 272 10.56 -17.86 26.97
C GLU A 272 9.47 -18.09 28.03
N THR A 273 9.58 -19.19 28.77
CA THR A 273 8.68 -19.54 29.89
C THR A 273 9.33 -19.28 31.25
N GLN A 274 10.65 -19.21 31.24
CA GLN A 274 11.49 -19.01 32.41
C GLN A 274 12.87 -18.47 32.01
N ALA A 275 13.59 -17.91 32.95
CA ALA A 275 14.99 -17.52 32.79
C ALA A 275 15.78 -17.96 34.04
N ASN A 276 16.99 -18.48 33.84
CA ASN A 276 17.95 -18.70 34.93
C ASN A 276 19.07 -17.68 34.79
N ILE A 277 19.19 -16.82 35.81
CA ILE A 277 20.19 -15.75 35.82
C ILE A 277 20.98 -15.90 37.12
N ASN A 278 22.24 -16.27 37.03
CA ASN A 278 23.15 -16.44 38.17
C ASN A 278 22.63 -17.42 39.24
N GLY A 279 21.98 -18.49 38.82
CA GLY A 279 21.44 -19.50 39.72
C GLY A 279 20.04 -19.18 40.27
N ILE A 280 19.49 -18.01 39.95
CA ILE A 280 18.11 -17.68 40.31
C ILE A 280 17.19 -18.05 39.09
N ASN A 281 16.19 -18.88 39.37
CA ASN A 281 15.22 -19.29 38.39
C ASN A 281 13.98 -18.37 38.45
N TYR A 282 13.76 -17.61 37.40
CA TYR A 282 12.57 -16.81 37.19
C TYR A 282 11.63 -17.63 36.30
N SER A 283 10.45 -17.99 36.79
CA SER A 283 9.48 -18.84 36.09
C SER A 283 8.09 -18.24 36.10
N GLY A 284 7.19 -18.81 35.29
CA GLY A 284 5.80 -18.36 35.20
C GLY A 284 5.63 -17.12 34.34
N PHE A 285 6.46 -16.92 33.30
CA PHE A 285 6.30 -15.84 32.37
C PHE A 285 4.98 -15.99 31.60
N ALA A 286 4.14 -14.96 31.65
CA ALA A 286 2.93 -14.86 30.85
C ALA A 286 3.25 -14.45 29.40
N GLY A 287 2.35 -14.75 28.45
CA GLY A 287 2.46 -14.28 27.07
C GLY A 287 3.66 -14.84 26.32
N VAL A 288 3.88 -16.13 26.45
CA VAL A 288 5.01 -16.81 25.79
C VAL A 288 4.99 -16.58 24.28
N GLY A 289 6.08 -16.12 23.72
CA GLY A 289 6.26 -15.89 22.30
C GLY A 289 6.13 -17.18 21.47
N SER A 290 5.74 -17.05 20.23
CA SER A 290 5.58 -18.15 19.30
C SER A 290 6.10 -17.76 17.92
N ALA A 291 6.86 -18.64 17.29
CA ALA A 291 7.31 -18.43 15.91
C ALA A 291 6.15 -18.23 14.93
N ARG A 292 4.97 -18.79 15.23
CA ARG A 292 3.76 -18.60 14.43
C ARG A 292 3.25 -17.16 14.46
N ASN A 293 3.40 -16.47 15.58
CA ASN A 293 2.88 -15.11 15.76
C ASN A 293 3.84 -14.03 15.28
N GLY A 294 5.06 -14.41 14.90
CA GLY A 294 6.09 -13.49 14.44
C GLY A 294 6.65 -12.57 15.53
N VAL A 295 7.28 -11.51 15.12
CA VAL A 295 7.89 -10.51 16.01
C VAL A 295 7.53 -9.10 15.57
N THR A 296 7.56 -8.17 16.50
CA THR A 296 7.65 -6.75 16.20
C THR A 296 9.10 -6.29 16.40
N SER A 297 9.74 -5.82 15.34
CA SER A 297 11.12 -5.33 15.37
C SER A 297 11.21 -3.86 15.00
N VAL A 298 12.08 -3.14 15.67
CA VAL A 298 12.23 -1.68 15.53
C VAL A 298 13.66 -1.27 15.23
N GLY A 299 14.54 -2.23 15.04
CA GLY A 299 15.95 -1.97 14.79
C GLY A 299 16.67 -3.20 14.32
N ALA A 300 17.98 -3.11 14.39
CA ALA A 300 18.91 -4.19 14.14
C ALA A 300 20.00 -4.13 15.22
N SER A 301 20.80 -5.20 15.32
CA SER A 301 21.97 -5.19 16.22
C SER A 301 22.85 -3.97 15.94
N GLY A 302 23.12 -3.17 16.97
CA GLY A 302 23.86 -1.90 16.89
C GLY A 302 23.07 -0.72 16.28
N LYS A 303 21.76 -0.90 16.05
CA LYS A 303 20.84 0.13 15.55
C LYS A 303 19.49 0.07 16.28
N GLU A 304 19.54 -0.19 17.57
CA GLU A 304 18.37 -0.25 18.46
C GLU A 304 17.75 1.13 18.62
N ARG A 305 16.43 1.17 18.84
CA ARG A 305 15.68 2.41 19.07
C ARG A 305 14.98 2.40 20.41
N GLN A 306 14.93 3.55 21.06
CA GLN A 306 14.13 3.71 22.28
C GLN A 306 12.65 3.81 21.93
N VAL A 307 11.81 3.21 22.80
CA VAL A 307 10.35 3.39 22.79
C VAL A 307 10.00 4.31 23.96
N ILE A 308 9.51 5.52 23.70
CA ILE A 308 9.22 6.55 24.71
C ILE A 308 7.71 6.79 24.84
N ASN A 309 7.30 7.51 25.93
CA ASN A 309 5.92 7.88 26.23
C ASN A 309 4.99 6.69 26.48
N VAL A 310 5.51 5.70 27.22
CA VAL A 310 4.82 4.49 27.62
C VAL A 310 3.97 4.74 28.85
N ALA A 311 2.66 4.45 28.77
CA ALA A 311 1.80 4.39 29.94
C ALA A 311 2.23 3.24 30.86
N SER A 312 1.85 3.31 32.15
CA SER A 312 2.04 2.21 33.09
C SER A 312 1.25 0.98 32.64
N GLY A 313 1.92 -0.16 32.51
CA GLY A 313 1.29 -1.44 32.25
C GLY A 313 0.66 -2.04 33.50
N LYS A 314 -0.32 -2.93 33.33
CA LYS A 314 -0.86 -3.74 34.41
C LYS A 314 0.22 -4.64 34.99
N VAL A 315 0.39 -4.64 36.31
CA VAL A 315 1.31 -5.53 37.00
C VAL A 315 0.53 -6.67 37.65
N SER A 316 0.55 -7.84 37.03
CA SER A 316 -0.07 -9.06 37.55
C SER A 316 0.64 -10.29 36.97
N SER A 317 0.37 -11.46 37.52
CA SER A 317 0.99 -12.73 37.09
C SER A 317 0.61 -13.13 35.64
N ASP A 318 -0.48 -12.59 35.12
CA ASP A 318 -1.02 -12.87 33.79
C ASP A 318 -0.82 -11.72 32.80
N SER A 319 -0.19 -10.60 33.23
CA SER A 319 -0.04 -9.44 32.37
C SER A 319 1.00 -9.66 31.27
N THR A 320 0.64 -9.19 30.07
CA THR A 320 1.53 -9.08 28.92
C THR A 320 1.80 -7.63 28.53
N ASP A 321 1.41 -6.69 29.39
CA ASP A 321 1.64 -5.27 29.16
C ASP A 321 3.14 -4.92 29.33
N ALA A 322 3.61 -3.98 28.56
CA ALA A 322 4.91 -3.37 28.78
C ALA A 322 4.87 -2.51 30.06
N ILE A 323 5.91 -2.57 30.86
CA ILE A 323 6.10 -1.71 32.04
C ILE A 323 7.03 -0.55 31.70
N ASN A 324 6.77 0.62 32.27
CA ASN A 324 7.62 1.79 32.10
C ASN A 324 8.63 1.96 33.25
N GLY A 325 9.59 2.86 33.06
CA GLY A 325 10.66 3.10 34.01
C GLY A 325 10.21 3.52 35.41
N SER A 326 9.03 4.17 35.53
CA SER A 326 8.51 4.58 36.84
C SER A 326 8.03 3.39 37.68
N GLN A 327 7.47 2.37 37.04
CA GLN A 327 7.06 1.14 37.72
C GLN A 327 8.26 0.39 38.28
N LEU A 328 9.35 0.34 37.52
CA LEU A 328 10.56 -0.30 37.96
C LEU A 328 11.28 0.54 39.03
N TYR A 329 11.27 1.87 38.89
CA TYR A 329 11.81 2.74 39.95
C TYR A 329 11.09 2.47 41.29
N ALA A 330 9.78 2.27 41.30
CA ALA A 330 9.02 1.93 42.50
C ALA A 330 9.53 0.62 43.14
N VAL A 331 9.77 -0.42 42.32
CA VAL A 331 10.34 -1.70 42.79
C VAL A 331 11.76 -1.49 43.33
N ALA A 332 12.63 -0.80 42.59
CA ALA A 332 14.02 -0.53 43.02
C ALA A 332 14.05 0.28 44.30
N ASN A 333 13.20 1.29 44.47
CA ASN A 333 13.10 2.12 45.66
C ASN A 333 12.65 1.30 46.89
N THR A 334 11.65 0.43 46.73
CA THR A 334 11.15 -0.46 47.80
C THR A 334 12.23 -1.42 48.23
N VAL A 335 12.91 -2.07 47.28
CA VAL A 335 14.03 -3.01 47.56
C VAL A 335 15.19 -2.28 48.22
N GLY A 336 15.55 -1.09 47.78
CA GLY A 336 16.56 -0.24 48.40
C GLY A 336 16.22 0.13 49.85
N GLY A 337 14.93 0.47 50.08
CA GLY A 337 14.45 0.73 51.44
C GLY A 337 14.55 -0.47 52.38
N ILE A 338 14.20 -1.66 51.91
CA ILE A 338 14.31 -2.91 52.66
C ILE A 338 15.78 -3.19 52.99
N LEU A 339 16.67 -2.99 52.01
CA LEU A 339 18.10 -3.19 52.19
C LEU A 339 18.70 -2.25 53.24
N ASN A 340 18.33 -0.96 53.18
CA ASN A 340 18.78 0.02 54.16
C ASN A 340 18.30 -0.32 55.58
N ASN A 341 17.05 -0.82 55.72
CA ASN A 341 16.53 -1.29 56.99
C ASN A 341 17.32 -2.51 57.50
N HIS A 342 17.66 -3.47 56.67
CA HIS A 342 18.49 -4.61 57.03
C HIS A 342 19.89 -4.16 57.48
N ASN A 343 20.54 -3.26 56.74
CA ASN A 343 21.83 -2.71 57.14
C ASN A 343 21.78 -2.00 58.51
N THR A 344 20.70 -1.26 58.79
CA THR A 344 20.50 -0.60 60.10
C THR A 344 20.36 -1.63 61.24
N LEU A 345 19.56 -2.67 60.99
CA LEU A 345 19.39 -3.76 61.99
C LEU A 345 20.72 -4.48 62.28
N ILE A 346 21.55 -4.68 61.26
CA ILE A 346 22.87 -5.30 61.42
C ILE A 346 23.81 -4.41 62.20
N GLN A 347 23.87 -3.11 61.91
CA GLN A 347 24.69 -2.17 62.65
C GLN A 347 24.26 -2.11 64.12
N ASN A 348 22.94 -2.14 64.38
CA ASN A 348 22.41 -2.21 65.75
C ASN A 348 22.86 -3.48 66.47
N ASN A 349 22.82 -4.63 65.77
CA ASN A 349 23.31 -5.90 66.34
C ASN A 349 24.81 -5.88 66.62
N ILE A 350 25.63 -5.29 65.71
CA ILE A 350 27.04 -5.08 65.92
C ILE A 350 27.30 -4.21 67.16
N ASN A 351 26.57 -3.11 67.29
CA ASN A 351 26.70 -2.21 68.45
C ASN A 351 26.29 -2.91 69.76
N GLU A 352 25.25 -3.73 69.76
CA GLU A 352 24.83 -4.52 70.90
C GLU A 352 25.90 -5.59 71.28
N ILE A 353 26.50 -6.22 70.28
CA ILE A 353 27.62 -7.15 70.50
C ILE A 353 28.82 -6.43 71.12
N ASP A 354 29.16 -5.23 70.63
CA ASP A 354 30.28 -4.49 71.20
C ASP A 354 29.99 -4.01 72.64
N LYS A 355 28.79 -3.54 72.94
CA LYS A 355 28.38 -3.26 74.32
C LYS A 355 28.45 -4.53 75.22
N ASN A 356 28.08 -5.68 74.66
CA ASN A 356 28.19 -6.92 75.38
C ASN A 356 29.65 -7.35 75.64
N LYS A 357 30.55 -7.10 74.65
CA LYS A 357 32.01 -7.28 74.86
C LYS A 357 32.55 -6.40 75.98
N GLU A 358 32.14 -5.10 76.01
CA GLU A 358 32.57 -4.18 77.09
C GLU A 358 32.08 -4.65 78.44
N LYS A 359 30.84 -5.13 78.56
CA LYS A 359 30.27 -5.69 79.80
C LYS A 359 31.04 -6.93 80.23
N ILE A 360 31.40 -7.78 79.26
CA ILE A 360 32.20 -8.99 79.55
C ILE A 360 33.57 -8.58 80.09
N ALA A 361 34.30 -7.62 79.46
CA ALA A 361 35.54 -7.11 79.87
C ALA A 361 35.47 -6.45 81.26
N ASP A 362 34.38 -5.76 81.61
CA ASP A 362 34.18 -5.20 82.93
C ASP A 362 33.90 -6.27 83.99
N ASN A 363 33.19 -7.33 83.61
CA ASN A 363 33.03 -8.49 84.48
C ASN A 363 34.34 -9.29 84.69
N GLU A 364 35.22 -9.34 83.68
CA GLU A 364 36.55 -9.88 83.79
C GLU A 364 37.38 -9.19 84.90
N ARG A 365 37.31 -7.89 84.90
CA ARG A 365 38.04 -7.10 85.96
C ARG A 365 37.48 -7.30 87.34
N LYS A 366 36.18 -7.61 87.48
CA LYS A 366 35.47 -7.79 88.75
C LYS A 366 35.53 -9.23 89.27
N LEU A 367 35.74 -10.13 88.39
CA LEU A 367 35.66 -11.56 88.69
C LEU A 367 36.94 -12.30 88.30
N LYS A 368 38.12 -11.79 88.79
CA LYS A 368 39.40 -12.36 88.53
C LYS A 368 39.56 -13.86 88.91
N ASP A 369 38.64 -14.36 89.76
CA ASP A 369 38.67 -15.76 90.23
C ASP A 369 37.72 -16.71 89.44
N HIS A 370 37.10 -16.24 88.36
CA HIS A 370 36.10 -17.01 87.57
C HIS A 370 36.56 -17.23 86.14
N THR A 371 37.76 -17.81 85.89
CA THR A 371 38.34 -18.10 84.61
C THR A 371 37.38 -18.91 83.65
N ASP A 372 36.65 -19.84 84.27
CA ASP A 372 35.72 -20.69 83.50
C ASP A 372 34.50 -19.94 82.95
N VAL A 373 34.09 -18.85 83.60
CA VAL A 373 32.99 -18.03 83.12
C VAL A 373 33.40 -17.12 81.96
N LEU A 374 34.62 -16.61 82.07
CA LEU A 374 35.24 -15.81 81.02
C LEU A 374 35.45 -16.59 79.74
N GLN A 375 35.93 -17.83 79.84
CA GLN A 375 36.13 -18.70 78.66
C GLN A 375 34.79 -19.01 77.99
N LYS A 376 33.73 -19.28 78.78
CA LYS A 376 32.39 -19.47 78.23
C LYS A 376 31.81 -18.22 77.53
N HIS A 377 32.09 -17.02 78.10
CA HIS A 377 31.69 -15.77 77.48
C HIS A 377 32.48 -15.48 76.22
N GLU A 378 33.78 -15.77 76.20
CA GLU A 378 34.65 -15.64 75.01
C GLU A 378 34.19 -16.59 73.88
N ASP A 379 33.79 -17.86 74.22
CA ASP A 379 33.26 -18.82 73.28
C ASP A 379 31.92 -18.32 72.64
N ILE A 380 31.10 -17.69 73.46
CA ILE A 380 29.84 -17.08 72.95
C ILE A 380 30.12 -15.87 72.02
N LEU A 381 31.05 -15.01 72.38
CA LEU A 381 31.48 -13.86 71.58
C LEU A 381 32.09 -14.26 70.22
N ASN A 382 32.90 -15.28 70.21
CA ASN A 382 33.47 -15.86 69.01
C ASN A 382 32.39 -16.53 68.14
N GLY A 383 31.44 -17.20 68.79
CA GLY A 383 30.26 -17.75 68.13
C GLY A 383 29.42 -16.64 67.44
N HIS A 384 29.15 -15.55 68.17
CA HIS A 384 28.45 -14.40 67.63
C HIS A 384 29.24 -13.72 66.48
N SER A 385 30.56 -13.61 66.61
CA SER A 385 31.41 -13.07 65.52
C SER A 385 31.36 -13.92 64.26
N GLN A 386 31.38 -15.25 64.44
CA GLN A 386 31.19 -16.18 63.30
C GLN A 386 29.80 -16.10 62.67
N GLU A 387 28.78 -15.93 63.52
CA GLU A 387 27.41 -15.74 63.03
C GLU A 387 27.27 -14.40 62.27
N LEU A 388 27.89 -13.32 62.79
CA LEU A 388 28.01 -12.02 62.16
C LEU A 388 28.77 -12.08 60.83
N GLU A 389 29.84 -12.84 60.78
CA GLU A 389 30.62 -13.05 59.55
C GLU A 389 29.81 -13.81 58.51
N LYS A 390 29.02 -14.82 58.93
CA LYS A 390 28.06 -15.51 58.06
C LYS A 390 26.99 -14.56 57.56
N HIS A 391 26.39 -13.75 58.46
CA HIS A 391 25.40 -12.74 58.08
C HIS A 391 25.98 -11.69 57.13
N ASN A 392 27.21 -11.20 57.41
CA ASN A 392 27.90 -10.26 56.50
C ASN A 392 28.13 -10.87 55.11
N LYS A 393 28.55 -12.13 55.02
CA LYS A 393 28.68 -12.83 53.74
C LYS A 393 27.33 -12.95 53.01
N LEU A 394 26.25 -13.23 53.77
CA LEU A 394 24.89 -13.27 53.22
C LEU A 394 24.48 -11.90 52.70
N ILE A 395 24.73 -10.84 53.44
CA ILE A 395 24.37 -9.46 53.06
C ILE A 395 25.13 -8.98 51.82
N VAL A 396 26.47 -9.20 51.80
CA VAL A 396 27.29 -8.89 50.62
C VAL A 396 26.79 -9.68 49.40
N ASN A 397 26.31 -10.91 49.58
CA ASN A 397 25.75 -11.69 48.51
C ASN A 397 24.41 -11.11 48.06
N HIS A 398 23.55 -10.69 48.99
CA HIS A 398 22.28 -10.00 48.67
C HIS A 398 22.53 -8.66 47.98
N ASP A 399 23.49 -7.86 48.43
CA ASP A 399 23.91 -6.59 47.82
C ASP A 399 24.32 -6.78 46.35
N ASN A 400 25.16 -7.80 46.14
CA ASN A 400 25.62 -8.16 44.80
C ASN A 400 24.46 -8.61 43.91
N GLN A 401 23.53 -9.40 44.47
CA GLN A 401 22.34 -9.84 43.74
C GLN A 401 21.40 -8.67 43.37
N ILE A 402 21.15 -7.75 44.30
CA ILE A 402 20.35 -6.56 44.11
C ILE A 402 20.99 -5.65 43.06
N THR A 403 22.28 -5.42 43.13
CA THR A 403 23.02 -4.62 42.15
C THR A 403 22.92 -5.22 40.73
N ARG A 404 22.96 -6.56 40.61
CA ARG A 404 22.83 -7.24 39.34
C ARG A 404 21.40 -7.13 38.81
N LEU A 405 20.39 -7.38 39.68
CA LEU A 405 18.97 -7.23 39.30
C LEU A 405 18.64 -5.80 38.90
N THR A 406 19.17 -4.81 39.62
CA THR A 406 18.98 -3.39 39.26
C THR A 406 19.56 -3.07 37.87
N LYS A 407 20.76 -3.61 37.57
CA LYS A 407 21.36 -3.45 36.23
C LYS A 407 20.59 -4.17 35.14
N GLU A 408 20.09 -5.37 35.41
CA GLU A 408 19.28 -6.15 34.45
C GLU A 408 17.95 -5.47 34.21
N ASN A 409 17.32 -5.03 35.28
CA ASN A 409 16.09 -4.27 35.23
C ASN A 409 16.24 -2.95 34.43
N LEU A 410 17.33 -2.19 34.66
CA LEU A 410 17.62 -1.00 33.86
C LEU A 410 17.82 -1.30 32.36
N ARG A 411 18.34 -2.49 32.04
CA ARG A 411 18.43 -2.95 30.64
C ARG A 411 17.05 -3.27 30.07
N GLN A 412 16.25 -4.04 30.83
CA GLN A 412 14.89 -4.40 30.43
C GLN A 412 14.02 -3.16 30.24
N ASP A 413 14.20 -2.14 31.09
CA ASP A 413 13.52 -0.84 30.93
C ASP A 413 13.92 -0.12 29.65
N ALA A 414 15.21 -0.09 29.38
CA ALA A 414 15.70 0.51 28.14
C ALA A 414 15.20 -0.25 26.89
N ASP A 415 15.03 -1.57 27.00
CA ASP A 415 14.49 -2.41 25.92
C ASP A 415 12.97 -2.25 25.78
N LEU A 416 12.26 -2.13 26.92
CA LEU A 416 10.81 -1.85 26.93
C LEU A 416 10.51 -0.45 26.38
N LEU A 417 11.24 0.57 26.77
CA LEU A 417 11.14 1.91 26.21
C LEU A 417 11.36 1.91 24.68
N ARG A 418 12.33 1.12 24.21
CA ARG A 418 12.56 0.93 22.76
C ARG A 418 11.36 0.29 22.06
N HIS A 419 10.81 -0.77 22.64
CA HIS A 419 9.65 -1.47 22.05
C HIS A 419 8.41 -0.58 21.99
N GLU A 420 8.21 0.29 22.96
CA GLU A 420 7.04 1.16 23.02
C GLU A 420 7.11 2.32 22.01
N ASP A 421 8.26 2.93 21.81
CA ASP A 421 8.49 3.88 20.69
C ASP A 421 8.25 3.22 19.32
N GLN A 422 8.58 1.94 19.25
CA GLN A 422 8.38 1.15 18.04
C GLN A 422 6.90 0.92 17.75
N ILE A 423 6.13 0.52 18.76
CA ILE A 423 4.68 0.32 18.65
C ILE A 423 3.98 1.63 18.30
N GLN A 424 4.33 2.75 18.93
CA GLN A 424 3.76 4.05 18.59
C GLN A 424 4.09 4.49 17.15
N ASN A 425 5.31 4.27 16.74
CA ASN A 425 5.68 4.50 15.33
C ASN A 425 4.90 3.58 14.38
N HIS A 426 4.62 2.33 14.77
CA HIS A 426 3.74 1.42 14.01
C HIS A 426 2.31 1.93 13.93
N ASP A 427 1.76 2.36 15.06
CA ASP A 427 0.39 2.86 15.11
C ASP A 427 0.21 4.11 14.24
N ILE A 428 1.18 5.03 14.30
CA ILE A 428 1.19 6.21 13.42
C ILE A 428 1.30 5.77 11.95
N GLN A 429 2.09 4.78 11.70
CA GLN A 429 2.29 4.27 10.35
C GLN A 429 1.08 3.51 9.84
N LEU A 430 0.44 2.67 10.68
CA LEU A 430 -0.83 2.00 10.37
C LEU A 430 -1.96 3.04 10.14
N LYS A 431 -2.03 4.09 10.96
CA LYS A 431 -2.97 5.20 10.73
C LYS A 431 -2.71 5.90 9.40
N ASN A 432 -1.46 6.23 9.13
CA ASN A 432 -1.08 6.83 7.85
C ASN A 432 -1.33 5.90 6.65
N GLN A 433 -1.21 4.57 6.85
CA GLN A 433 -1.58 3.58 5.86
C GLN A 433 -3.09 3.54 5.66
N THR A 434 -3.85 3.49 6.74
CA THR A 434 -5.31 3.47 6.71
C THR A 434 -5.83 4.74 6.02
N GLU A 435 -5.25 5.91 6.34
CA GLU A 435 -5.59 7.17 5.66
C GLU A 435 -5.24 7.13 4.17
N ARG A 436 -4.09 6.55 3.83
CA ARG A 436 -3.69 6.37 2.42
C ARG A 436 -4.59 5.39 1.69
N MET A 437 -4.95 4.27 2.32
CA MET A 437 -5.93 3.31 1.80
C MET A 437 -7.30 3.96 1.62
N ASN A 438 -7.81 4.67 2.63
CA ASN A 438 -9.07 5.41 2.55
C ASN A 438 -9.04 6.49 1.47
N ASN A 439 -7.89 7.15 1.29
CA ASN A 439 -7.72 8.13 0.21
C ASN A 439 -7.63 7.46 -1.17
N GLN A 440 -7.10 6.24 -1.23
CA GLN A 440 -7.11 5.43 -2.45
C GLN A 440 -8.50 4.93 -2.78
N GLU A 441 -9.23 4.42 -1.77
CA GLU A 441 -10.61 3.99 -1.91
C GLU A 441 -11.49 5.15 -2.43
N LYS A 442 -11.35 6.35 -1.85
CA LYS A 442 -12.01 7.57 -2.35
C LYS A 442 -11.60 7.93 -3.79
N ARG A 443 -10.36 7.66 -4.18
CA ARG A 443 -9.88 7.90 -5.56
C ARG A 443 -10.43 6.85 -6.52
N ILE A 444 -10.53 5.60 -6.08
CA ILE A 444 -11.17 4.51 -6.81
C ILE A 444 -12.67 4.86 -6.99
N ASP A 445 -13.38 5.21 -5.91
CA ASP A 445 -14.78 5.66 -5.96
C ASP A 445 -15.00 6.86 -6.91
N ASN A 446 -14.05 7.80 -6.91
CA ASN A 446 -14.09 8.94 -7.82
C ASN A 446 -13.77 8.54 -9.28
N GLN A 447 -12.95 7.52 -9.48
CA GLN A 447 -12.67 6.96 -10.79
C GLN A 447 -13.88 6.16 -11.30
N ASP A 448 -14.49 5.35 -10.44
CA ASP A 448 -15.74 4.63 -10.75
C ASP A 448 -16.87 5.62 -11.12
N LYS A 449 -17.05 6.68 -10.31
CA LYS A 449 -18.03 7.76 -10.65
C LYS A 449 -17.71 8.48 -11.95
N ARG A 450 -16.44 8.59 -12.33
CA ARG A 450 -16.02 9.16 -13.64
C ARG A 450 -16.23 8.18 -14.79
N LEU A 451 -16.07 6.89 -14.53
CA LEU A 451 -16.42 5.82 -15.47
C LEU A 451 -17.93 5.81 -15.70
N ASP A 452 -18.72 5.83 -14.62
CA ASP A 452 -20.19 5.92 -14.71
C ASP A 452 -20.68 7.18 -15.44
N TYR A 453 -19.92 8.28 -15.36
CA TYR A 453 -20.22 9.51 -16.10
C TYR A 453 -19.82 9.43 -17.58
N LEU A 454 -18.89 8.55 -17.95
CA LEU A 454 -18.47 8.34 -19.34
C LEU A 454 -19.31 7.27 -20.05
N ASP A 455 -20.03 6.42 -19.27
CA ASP A 455 -20.94 5.39 -19.79
C ASP A 455 -22.39 5.92 -20.00
N ASN A 456 -22.69 7.15 -19.57
CA ASN A 456 -23.92 7.92 -19.84
C ASN A 456 -23.66 9.05 -20.86
#